data_96e7c50617fb100f255106e1620c452a
#
_entry.id   96e7c50617fb100f255106e1620c452a
#
_cell.length_a   1.000
_cell.length_b   1.000
_cell.length_c   1.000
_cell.angle_alpha   90.00
_cell.angle_beta   90.00
_cell.angle_gamma   90.00
#
_symmetry.space_group_name_H-M   'P 1'
#
loop_
_entity.id
_entity.type
_entity.pdbx_description
1 polymer ?
#
loop_
_entity_poly.entity_id
_entity_poly.type
_entity_poly.pdbx_seq_one_letter_code
_entity_poly.pdbx_strand_id
1 'polypeptide(L)'
;MVKVYTIASGKGGTGKTTVSVNLGTMLAQLGKETCLMDADIGMANVGLILGLQDVPVTLHEVLAGTAEISDAIYSGPAGLKVIPSGISLQGFQQADPEKIRDVMGELVKKFEFLLIDAPAGISRDGIVPLAVADEVILVVNPELSSIVDALKTKILTEVVGGHVLGCIINRVDQEKTDVITKKMEKVLSVPVIGIIPEDSNTRRASSAKTPIVIKYPVSPASLAIKQIASRLSGVALPEEKAPVAREGFVDRFTKVLFRKKA
;
A
#
# COMPACT_ATOMS: atom_id res chain seq x y z
N MET A 1 -4.90 5.49 19.58
CA MET A 1 -5.49 4.16 19.27
C MET A 1 -4.81 3.68 18.00
N VAL A 2 -4.29 2.47 17.96
CA VAL A 2 -3.69 1.87 16.75
C VAL A 2 -4.73 1.79 15.64
N LYS A 3 -4.29 1.87 14.39
CA LYS A 3 -5.11 1.62 13.21
C LYS A 3 -4.55 0.42 12.45
N VAL A 4 -5.35 -0.61 12.29
CA VAL A 4 -4.98 -1.85 11.60
C VAL A 4 -5.69 -1.90 10.24
N TYR A 5 -4.91 -1.82 9.16
CA TYR A 5 -5.41 -1.88 7.79
C TYR A 5 -4.93 -3.14 7.09
N THR A 6 -5.84 -3.97 6.62
CA THR A 6 -5.50 -5.00 5.64
C THR A 6 -5.63 -4.46 4.22
N ILE A 7 -4.55 -4.55 3.46
CA ILE A 7 -4.54 -4.22 2.04
C ILE A 7 -4.84 -5.50 1.27
N ALA A 8 -5.96 -5.54 0.57
CA ALA A 8 -6.44 -6.74 -0.12
C ALA A 8 -6.72 -6.48 -1.61
N SER A 9 -6.75 -7.53 -2.39
CA SER A 9 -7.14 -7.48 -3.81
C SER A 9 -7.77 -8.79 -4.26
N GLY A 10 -8.73 -8.71 -5.16
CA GLY A 10 -9.45 -9.88 -5.65
C GLY A 10 -8.64 -10.78 -6.58
N LYS A 11 -7.54 -10.29 -7.18
CA LYS A 11 -6.64 -11.06 -8.05
C LYS A 11 -5.19 -10.62 -7.90
N GLY A 12 -4.25 -11.49 -8.28
CA GLY A 12 -2.84 -11.16 -8.38
C GLY A 12 -2.55 -10.08 -9.42
N GLY A 13 -1.45 -9.35 -9.26
CA GLY A 13 -0.98 -8.37 -10.23
C GLY A 13 -1.68 -7.01 -10.19
N THR A 14 -2.62 -6.75 -9.28
CA THR A 14 -3.26 -5.42 -9.11
C THR A 14 -2.31 -4.35 -8.58
N GLY A 15 -1.14 -4.74 -8.05
CA GLY A 15 -0.19 -3.84 -7.41
C GLY A 15 -0.39 -3.69 -5.91
N LYS A 16 -1.15 -4.58 -5.26
CA LYS A 16 -1.41 -4.60 -3.82
C LYS A 16 -0.14 -4.40 -2.98
N THR A 17 0.84 -5.30 -3.08
CA THR A 17 2.11 -5.23 -2.35
C THR A 17 2.89 -3.94 -2.64
N THR A 18 2.88 -3.45 -3.88
CA THR A 18 3.48 -2.16 -4.24
C THR A 18 2.80 -1.02 -3.50
N VAL A 19 1.46 -1.01 -3.44
CA VAL A 19 0.70 -0.02 -2.67
C VAL A 19 1.00 -0.15 -1.19
N SER A 20 0.99 -1.37 -0.62
CA SER A 20 1.27 -1.63 0.79
C SER A 20 2.63 -1.09 1.23
N VAL A 21 3.69 -1.43 0.48
CA VAL A 21 5.06 -0.98 0.75
C VAL A 21 5.19 0.55 0.68
N ASN A 22 4.63 1.16 -0.35
CA ASN A 22 4.76 2.60 -0.55
C ASN A 22 3.88 3.40 0.42
N LEU A 23 2.69 2.91 0.74
CA LEU A 23 1.81 3.51 1.74
C LEU A 23 2.45 3.45 3.14
N GLY A 24 2.97 2.27 3.54
CA GLY A 24 3.67 2.10 4.81
C GLY A 24 4.91 2.98 4.92
N THR A 25 5.72 3.05 3.85
CA THR A 25 6.88 3.95 3.79
C THR A 25 6.47 5.43 3.94
N MET A 26 5.37 5.83 3.28
CA MET A 26 4.89 7.21 3.35
C MET A 26 4.33 7.56 4.73
N LEU A 27 3.60 6.65 5.38
CA LEU A 27 3.12 6.84 6.76
C LEU A 27 4.31 7.03 7.72
N ALA A 28 5.36 6.22 7.56
CA ALA A 28 6.59 6.38 8.35
C ALA A 28 7.29 7.73 8.06
N GLN A 29 7.35 8.18 6.81
CA GLN A 29 7.86 9.52 6.45
C GLN A 29 7.03 10.66 7.08
N LEU A 30 5.73 10.44 7.29
CA LEU A 30 4.86 11.40 8.01
C LEU A 30 5.02 11.32 9.53
N GLY A 31 6.03 10.61 10.03
CA GLY A 31 6.35 10.50 11.46
C GLY A 31 5.46 9.53 12.23
N LYS A 32 4.78 8.60 11.56
CA LYS A 32 3.94 7.59 12.18
C LYS A 32 4.70 6.31 12.46
N GLU A 33 4.60 5.81 13.69
CA GLU A 33 5.14 4.48 14.07
C GLU A 33 4.37 3.42 13.28
N THR A 34 4.94 2.97 12.16
CA THR A 34 4.27 2.11 11.18
C THR A 34 4.99 0.79 11.01
N CYS A 35 4.21 -0.31 11.01
CA CYS A 35 4.68 -1.64 10.66
C CYS A 35 3.89 -2.19 9.46
N LEU A 36 4.61 -2.81 8.53
CA LEU A 36 4.07 -3.56 7.40
C LEU A 36 4.37 -5.05 7.57
N MET A 37 3.33 -5.87 7.67
CA MET A 37 3.43 -7.32 7.74
C MET A 37 3.03 -7.94 6.39
N ASP A 38 3.87 -8.80 5.85
CA ASP A 38 3.55 -9.63 4.70
C ASP A 38 2.80 -10.88 5.18
N ALA A 39 1.50 -10.92 4.95
CA ALA A 39 0.66 -12.06 5.30
C ALA A 39 0.42 -13.01 4.11
N ASP A 40 1.08 -12.79 2.97
CA ASP A 40 1.09 -13.74 1.86
C ASP A 40 2.10 -14.85 2.13
N ILE A 41 1.67 -15.81 2.95
CA ILE A 41 2.51 -16.93 3.40
C ILE A 41 2.96 -17.80 2.24
N GLY A 42 2.15 -17.88 1.17
CA GLY A 42 2.44 -18.71 0.01
C GLY A 42 3.34 -18.05 -1.03
N MET A 43 3.27 -16.73 -1.17
CA MET A 43 3.97 -15.98 -2.21
C MET A 43 4.51 -14.65 -1.67
N ALA A 44 5.49 -14.72 -0.77
CA ALA A 44 6.12 -13.57 -0.14
C ALA A 44 6.68 -12.56 -1.15
N ASN A 45 6.22 -11.31 -1.08
CA ASN A 45 6.61 -10.27 -2.02
C ASN A 45 7.17 -9.00 -1.37
N VAL A 46 6.78 -8.68 -0.14
CA VAL A 46 7.25 -7.47 0.58
C VAL A 46 8.76 -7.53 0.77
N GLY A 47 9.27 -8.69 1.23
CA GLY A 47 10.71 -8.93 1.42
C GLY A 47 11.49 -8.76 0.12
N LEU A 48 10.97 -9.26 -1.01
CA LEU A 48 11.61 -9.11 -2.33
C LEU A 48 11.70 -7.65 -2.77
N ILE A 49 10.63 -6.87 -2.58
CA ILE A 49 10.59 -5.44 -2.96
C ILE A 49 11.54 -4.59 -2.10
N LEU A 50 11.76 -4.97 -0.86
CA LEU A 50 12.58 -4.22 0.10
C LEU A 50 13.99 -4.79 0.30
N GLY A 51 14.34 -5.90 -0.36
CA GLY A 51 15.64 -6.54 -0.21
C GLY A 51 15.82 -7.29 1.12
N LEU A 52 14.72 -7.74 1.73
CA LEU A 52 14.66 -8.46 2.99
C LEU A 52 14.35 -9.97 2.81
N GLN A 53 14.67 -10.54 1.66
CA GLN A 53 14.35 -11.95 1.36
C GLN A 53 15.28 -12.96 2.06
N ASP A 54 16.49 -12.53 2.48
CA ASP A 54 17.51 -13.39 3.06
C ASP A 54 17.67 -13.17 4.59
N VAL A 55 16.61 -12.75 5.27
CA VAL A 55 16.62 -12.52 6.72
C VAL A 55 16.47 -13.84 7.49
N PRO A 56 17.05 -13.96 8.71
CA PRO A 56 17.10 -15.22 9.44
C PRO A 56 15.75 -15.66 10.03
N VAL A 57 14.89 -14.71 10.40
CA VAL A 57 13.56 -14.98 10.99
C VAL A 57 12.50 -14.23 10.20
N THR A 58 11.45 -14.94 9.83
CA THR A 58 10.32 -14.39 9.05
C THR A 58 9.00 -14.68 9.78
N LEU A 59 7.90 -14.20 9.22
CA LEU A 59 6.57 -14.55 9.74
C LEU A 59 6.34 -16.06 9.75
N HIS A 60 6.97 -16.85 8.87
CA HIS A 60 6.85 -18.32 8.88
C HIS A 60 7.33 -18.93 10.20
N GLU A 61 8.51 -18.58 10.68
CA GLU A 61 9.08 -19.10 11.93
C GLU A 61 8.22 -18.68 13.13
N VAL A 62 7.68 -17.47 13.11
CA VAL A 62 6.76 -16.99 14.15
C VAL A 62 5.46 -17.79 14.15
N LEU A 63 4.83 -17.98 12.99
CA LEU A 63 3.59 -18.75 12.85
C LEU A 63 3.81 -20.27 13.13
N ALA A 64 4.99 -20.78 12.88
CA ALA A 64 5.39 -22.13 13.28
C ALA A 64 5.61 -22.25 14.80
N GLY A 65 5.76 -21.13 15.51
CA GLY A 65 6.04 -21.11 16.97
C GLY A 65 7.50 -21.40 17.30
N THR A 66 8.42 -21.20 16.36
CA THR A 66 9.87 -21.42 16.53
C THR A 66 10.65 -20.13 16.78
N ALA A 67 10.01 -18.96 16.65
CA ALA A 67 10.59 -17.66 16.92
C ALA A 67 9.55 -16.69 17.50
N GLU A 68 10.03 -15.65 18.18
CA GLU A 68 9.20 -14.57 18.69
C GLU A 68 8.97 -13.52 17.60
N ILE A 69 7.83 -12.82 17.65
CA ILE A 69 7.52 -11.77 16.66
C ILE A 69 8.55 -10.63 16.66
N SER A 70 9.16 -10.33 17.81
CA SER A 70 10.22 -9.32 17.94
C SER A 70 11.43 -9.60 17.05
N ASP A 71 11.75 -10.88 16.81
CA ASP A 71 12.90 -11.31 16.01
C ASP A 71 12.64 -11.19 14.50
N ALA A 72 11.36 -11.12 14.11
CA ALA A 72 10.94 -10.95 12.72
C ALA A 72 10.71 -9.49 12.31
N ILE A 73 10.94 -8.50 13.21
CA ILE A 73 10.74 -7.08 12.91
C ILE A 73 12.03 -6.46 12.41
N TYR A 74 12.07 -6.10 11.14
CA TYR A 74 13.23 -5.47 10.50
C TYR A 74 13.01 -3.98 10.25
N SER A 75 14.12 -3.24 10.13
CA SER A 75 14.08 -1.84 9.72
C SER A 75 14.01 -1.74 8.21
N GLY A 76 12.95 -1.12 7.71
CA GLY A 76 12.75 -0.76 6.32
C GLY A 76 13.07 0.71 6.04
N PRO A 77 12.70 1.21 4.85
CA PRO A 77 12.95 2.58 4.43
C PRO A 77 12.16 3.60 5.27
N ALA A 78 12.76 4.76 5.50
CA ALA A 78 12.15 5.89 6.20
C ALA A 78 11.64 5.60 7.62
N GLY A 79 12.16 4.59 8.30
CA GLY A 79 11.72 4.20 9.64
C GLY A 79 10.57 3.18 9.65
N LEU A 80 10.03 2.79 8.50
CA LEU A 80 9.06 1.70 8.40
C LEU A 80 9.62 0.43 9.07
N LYS A 81 8.83 -0.22 9.91
CA LYS A 81 9.13 -1.57 10.37
C LYS A 81 8.45 -2.59 9.46
N VAL A 82 9.15 -3.69 9.20
CA VAL A 82 8.71 -4.69 8.23
C VAL A 82 8.82 -6.07 8.84
N ILE A 83 7.77 -6.85 8.70
CA ILE A 83 7.74 -8.27 9.02
C ILE A 83 7.56 -9.02 7.70
N PRO A 84 8.66 -9.53 7.10
CA PRO A 84 8.58 -10.25 5.85
C PRO A 84 8.03 -11.65 6.06
N SER A 85 7.31 -12.18 5.08
CA SER A 85 7.02 -13.61 5.00
C SER A 85 8.22 -14.38 4.44
N GLY A 86 8.32 -15.66 4.77
CA GLY A 86 9.39 -16.52 4.27
C GLY A 86 9.14 -16.99 2.83
N ILE A 87 10.19 -17.50 2.21
CA ILE A 87 10.13 -18.14 0.87
C ILE A 87 10.35 -19.66 0.95
N SER A 88 10.52 -20.20 2.15
CA SER A 88 10.80 -21.61 2.39
C SER A 88 9.52 -22.45 2.28
N LEU A 89 9.54 -23.50 1.45
CA LEU A 89 8.44 -24.45 1.37
C LEU A 89 8.18 -25.16 2.72
N GLN A 90 9.24 -25.44 3.47
CA GLN A 90 9.13 -26.05 4.81
C GLN A 90 8.47 -25.08 5.80
N GLY A 91 8.89 -23.80 5.79
CA GLY A 91 8.27 -22.76 6.60
C GLY A 91 6.80 -22.59 6.26
N PHE A 92 6.44 -22.56 4.99
CA PHE A 92 5.05 -22.52 4.54
C PHE A 92 4.21 -23.69 5.07
N GLN A 93 4.73 -24.91 5.03
CA GLN A 93 4.02 -26.11 5.53
C GLN A 93 3.82 -26.12 7.05
N GLN A 94 4.69 -25.46 7.81
CA GLN A 94 4.67 -25.42 9.27
C GLN A 94 3.95 -24.20 9.84
N ALA A 95 3.74 -23.16 9.03
CA ALA A 95 3.06 -21.95 9.44
C ALA A 95 1.57 -22.20 9.72
N ASP A 96 1.10 -21.73 10.86
CA ASP A 96 -0.31 -21.74 11.22
C ASP A 96 -0.92 -20.34 11.08
N PRO A 97 -1.71 -20.06 10.03
CA PRO A 97 -2.30 -18.74 9.81
C PRO A 97 -3.17 -18.23 10.96
N GLU A 98 -3.77 -19.11 11.76
CA GLU A 98 -4.61 -18.71 12.89
C GLU A 98 -3.83 -17.97 13.98
N LYS A 99 -2.52 -18.24 14.10
CA LYS A 99 -1.62 -17.53 15.05
C LYS A 99 -1.41 -16.05 14.69
N ILE A 100 -1.83 -15.59 13.50
CA ILE A 100 -1.77 -14.17 13.16
C ILE A 100 -2.52 -13.32 14.21
N ARG A 101 -3.58 -13.83 14.82
CA ARG A 101 -4.31 -13.11 15.87
C ARG A 101 -3.44 -12.83 17.09
N ASP A 102 -2.65 -13.81 17.52
CA ASP A 102 -1.75 -13.68 18.68
C ASP A 102 -0.64 -12.67 18.35
N VAL A 103 -0.06 -12.78 17.16
CA VAL A 103 0.93 -11.83 16.61
C VAL A 103 0.38 -10.41 16.62
N MET A 104 -0.85 -10.21 16.13
CA MET A 104 -1.50 -8.90 16.14
C MET A 104 -1.66 -8.35 17.56
N GLY A 105 -2.00 -9.20 18.54
CA GLY A 105 -2.14 -8.79 19.94
C GLY A 105 -0.88 -8.17 20.54
N GLU A 106 0.31 -8.53 20.05
CA GLU A 106 1.58 -7.92 20.44
C GLU A 106 1.89 -6.63 19.66
N LEU A 107 1.65 -6.65 18.34
CA LEU A 107 1.99 -5.53 17.45
C LEU A 107 1.15 -4.26 17.73
N VAL A 108 -0.13 -4.41 18.08
CA VAL A 108 -1.02 -3.28 18.39
C VAL A 108 -0.54 -2.44 19.60
N LYS A 109 0.35 -2.98 20.41
CA LYS A 109 0.93 -2.27 21.56
C LYS A 109 2.15 -1.43 21.20
N LYS A 110 2.74 -1.67 20.02
CA LYS A 110 4.05 -1.10 19.61
C LYS A 110 3.94 -0.05 18.51
N PHE A 111 2.86 -0.06 17.72
CA PHE A 111 2.73 0.77 16.51
C PHE A 111 1.45 1.61 16.52
N GLU A 112 1.48 2.74 15.82
CA GLU A 112 0.30 3.56 15.54
C GLU A 112 -0.46 3.03 14.32
N PHE A 113 0.27 2.49 13.32
CA PHE A 113 -0.26 1.93 12.08
C PHE A 113 0.28 0.53 11.84
N LEU A 114 -0.61 -0.42 11.65
CA LEU A 114 -0.29 -1.75 11.18
C LEU A 114 -0.91 -1.96 9.81
N LEU A 115 -0.07 -2.21 8.82
CA LEU A 115 -0.50 -2.58 7.47
C LEU A 115 -0.26 -4.08 7.29
N ILE A 116 -1.26 -4.78 6.81
CA ILE A 116 -1.20 -6.21 6.50
C ILE A 116 -1.34 -6.37 5.00
N ASP A 117 -0.29 -6.81 4.33
CA ASP A 117 -0.34 -7.16 2.91
C ASP A 117 -0.92 -8.58 2.77
N ALA A 118 -2.22 -8.71 2.48
CA ALA A 118 -2.90 -9.99 2.41
C ALA A 118 -2.54 -10.77 1.13
N PRO A 119 -2.69 -12.10 1.07
CA PRO A 119 -2.61 -12.83 -0.19
C PRO A 119 -3.67 -12.35 -1.18
N ALA A 120 -3.43 -12.56 -2.47
CA ALA A 120 -4.36 -12.18 -3.52
C ALA A 120 -5.46 -13.23 -3.68
N GLY A 121 -6.68 -12.78 -3.98
CA GLY A 121 -7.82 -13.67 -4.24
C GLY A 121 -8.50 -14.17 -2.98
N ILE A 122 -9.30 -15.24 -3.15
CA ILE A 122 -10.16 -15.82 -2.11
C ILE A 122 -9.55 -17.16 -1.70
N SER A 123 -8.43 -17.15 -0.99
CA SER A 123 -7.81 -18.34 -0.40
C SER A 123 -8.16 -18.45 1.09
N ARG A 124 -7.99 -19.65 1.66
CA ARG A 124 -8.15 -19.86 3.09
C ARG A 124 -7.20 -18.97 3.90
N ASP A 125 -5.97 -18.82 3.43
CA ASP A 125 -4.94 -18.01 4.10
C ASP A 125 -5.25 -16.50 4.03
N GLY A 126 -6.04 -16.07 3.05
CA GLY A 126 -6.50 -14.68 2.90
C GLY A 126 -7.63 -14.30 3.85
N ILE A 127 -8.33 -15.27 4.45
CA ILE A 127 -9.47 -15.01 5.34
C ILE A 127 -9.01 -14.38 6.66
N VAL A 128 -7.95 -14.92 7.26
CA VAL A 128 -7.47 -14.45 8.57
C VAL A 128 -7.03 -13.00 8.54
N PRO A 129 -6.20 -12.53 7.56
CA PRO A 129 -5.88 -11.12 7.42
C PRO A 129 -7.09 -10.19 7.27
N LEU A 130 -8.17 -10.64 6.61
CA LEU A 130 -9.40 -9.85 6.46
C LEU A 130 -10.18 -9.75 7.78
N ALA A 131 -10.11 -10.78 8.64
CA ALA A 131 -10.86 -10.85 9.88
C ALA A 131 -10.17 -10.18 11.08
N VAL A 132 -8.84 -9.97 11.02
CA VAL A 132 -8.06 -9.39 12.15
C VAL A 132 -7.86 -7.88 12.04
N ALA A 133 -8.16 -7.28 10.89
CA ALA A 133 -8.01 -5.84 10.68
C ALA A 133 -9.21 -5.06 11.23
N ASP A 134 -8.97 -3.81 11.66
CA ASP A 134 -10.05 -2.87 11.93
C ASP A 134 -10.79 -2.53 10.64
N GLU A 135 -10.03 -2.34 9.56
CA GLU A 135 -10.54 -1.93 8.26
C GLU A 135 -9.75 -2.56 7.11
N VAL A 136 -10.43 -2.88 6.02
CA VAL A 136 -9.85 -3.42 4.79
C VAL A 136 -9.84 -2.35 3.69
N ILE A 137 -8.71 -2.19 3.02
CA ILE A 137 -8.56 -1.33 1.85
C ILE A 137 -8.39 -2.22 0.61
N LEU A 138 -9.30 -2.08 -0.36
CA LEU A 138 -9.23 -2.85 -1.61
C LEU A 138 -8.37 -2.15 -2.64
N VAL A 139 -7.41 -2.86 -3.25
CA VAL A 139 -6.64 -2.37 -4.40
C VAL A 139 -7.21 -2.97 -5.68
N VAL A 140 -7.67 -2.11 -6.58
CA VAL A 140 -8.45 -2.48 -7.76
C VAL A 140 -7.89 -1.78 -9.00
N ASN A 141 -7.72 -2.51 -10.11
CA ASN A 141 -7.40 -1.89 -11.40
C ASN A 141 -8.71 -1.53 -12.15
N PRO A 142 -8.68 -0.57 -13.09
CA PRO A 142 -9.88 -0.12 -13.82
C PRO A 142 -10.38 -1.11 -14.89
N GLU A 143 -10.15 -2.40 -14.68
CA GLU A 143 -10.54 -3.52 -15.55
C GLU A 143 -11.75 -4.24 -14.98
N LEU A 144 -12.68 -4.67 -15.84
CA LEU A 144 -13.91 -5.34 -15.41
C LEU A 144 -13.65 -6.58 -14.54
N SER A 145 -12.67 -7.42 -14.92
CA SER A 145 -12.28 -8.58 -14.13
C SER A 145 -11.81 -8.21 -12.72
N SER A 146 -10.97 -7.17 -12.61
CA SER A 146 -10.48 -6.69 -11.32
C SER A 146 -11.60 -6.17 -10.41
N ILE A 147 -12.59 -5.47 -11.00
CA ILE A 147 -13.75 -4.95 -10.28
C ILE A 147 -14.61 -6.09 -9.73
N VAL A 148 -14.90 -7.11 -10.56
CA VAL A 148 -15.70 -8.27 -10.15
C VAL A 148 -15.00 -9.05 -9.04
N ASP A 149 -13.69 -9.25 -9.15
CA ASP A 149 -12.92 -9.96 -8.12
C ASP A 149 -12.80 -9.16 -6.83
N ALA A 150 -12.68 -7.82 -6.92
CA ALA A 150 -12.74 -6.94 -5.74
C ALA A 150 -14.12 -6.99 -5.05
N LEU A 151 -15.22 -7.07 -5.81
CA LEU A 151 -16.55 -7.25 -5.23
C LEU A 151 -16.67 -8.56 -4.44
N LYS A 152 -16.12 -9.65 -4.97
CA LYS A 152 -16.09 -10.93 -4.24
C LYS A 152 -15.27 -10.82 -2.95
N THR A 153 -14.10 -10.15 -2.99
CA THR A 153 -13.26 -9.92 -1.81
C THR A 153 -13.98 -9.06 -0.77
N LYS A 154 -14.72 -8.02 -1.20
CA LYS A 154 -15.57 -7.21 -0.33
C LYS A 154 -16.61 -8.08 0.39
N ILE A 155 -17.36 -8.87 -0.37
CA ILE A 155 -18.39 -9.75 0.19
C ILE A 155 -17.79 -10.73 1.20
N LEU A 156 -16.62 -11.33 0.87
CA LEU A 156 -15.92 -12.22 1.79
C LEU A 156 -15.51 -11.49 3.07
N THR A 157 -14.97 -10.28 2.96
CA THR A 157 -14.60 -9.44 4.11
C THR A 157 -15.80 -9.23 5.04
N GLU A 158 -16.97 -8.89 4.49
CA GLU A 158 -18.21 -8.68 5.26
C GLU A 158 -18.71 -9.98 5.90
N VAL A 159 -18.63 -11.11 5.20
CA VAL A 159 -19.03 -12.43 5.72
C VAL A 159 -18.19 -12.86 6.92
N VAL A 160 -16.89 -12.52 6.93
CA VAL A 160 -16.00 -12.85 8.06
C VAL A 160 -16.02 -11.79 9.18
N GLY A 161 -16.91 -10.80 9.09
CA GLY A 161 -17.10 -9.76 10.10
C GLY A 161 -16.16 -8.57 9.97
N GLY A 162 -15.38 -8.48 8.89
CA GLY A 162 -14.51 -7.33 8.61
C GLY A 162 -15.30 -6.17 7.99
N HIS A 163 -14.69 -4.99 8.00
CA HIS A 163 -15.25 -3.77 7.42
C HIS A 163 -14.35 -3.26 6.28
N VAL A 164 -14.95 -2.89 5.13
CA VAL A 164 -14.19 -2.29 4.01
C VAL A 164 -14.27 -0.78 4.09
N LEU A 165 -13.13 -0.13 4.44
CA LEU A 165 -13.00 1.33 4.48
C LEU A 165 -13.25 1.98 3.12
N GLY A 166 -12.77 1.36 2.06
CA GLY A 166 -12.87 1.87 0.71
C GLY A 166 -11.93 1.17 -0.27
N CYS A 167 -11.82 1.73 -1.47
CA CYS A 167 -10.89 1.20 -2.46
C CYS A 167 -9.89 2.23 -2.97
N ILE A 168 -8.70 1.75 -3.33
CA ILE A 168 -7.67 2.47 -4.08
C ILE A 168 -7.73 1.96 -5.52
N ILE A 169 -8.00 2.86 -6.46
CA ILE A 169 -7.94 2.52 -7.88
C ILE A 169 -6.50 2.70 -8.34
N ASN A 170 -5.87 1.61 -8.74
CA ASN A 170 -4.47 1.60 -9.15
C ASN A 170 -4.34 1.52 -10.68
N ARG A 171 -3.25 2.06 -11.23
CA ARG A 171 -2.92 2.05 -12.66
C ARG A 171 -3.98 2.74 -13.53
N VAL A 172 -4.43 3.89 -13.08
CA VAL A 172 -5.43 4.67 -13.83
C VAL A 172 -4.76 5.51 -14.90
N ASP A 173 -5.33 5.48 -16.10
CA ASP A 173 -5.02 6.45 -17.14
C ASP A 173 -5.65 7.80 -16.77
N GLN A 174 -4.86 8.87 -16.74
CA GLN A 174 -5.27 10.17 -16.20
C GLN A 174 -6.49 10.79 -16.90
N GLU A 175 -6.72 10.44 -18.17
CA GLU A 175 -7.82 11.03 -18.96
C GLU A 175 -9.24 10.57 -18.54
N LYS A 176 -9.38 9.50 -17.74
CA LYS A 176 -10.69 8.86 -17.46
C LYS A 176 -11.04 8.78 -15.96
N THR A 177 -10.40 9.56 -15.14
CA THR A 177 -10.46 9.43 -13.68
C THR A 177 -11.87 9.54 -13.10
N ASP A 178 -12.66 10.56 -13.48
CA ASP A 178 -13.98 10.80 -12.88
C ASP A 178 -15.01 9.72 -13.23
N VAL A 179 -14.97 9.23 -14.48
CA VAL A 179 -15.89 8.18 -14.93
C VAL A 179 -15.61 6.87 -14.21
N ILE A 180 -14.33 6.54 -14.05
CA ILE A 180 -13.88 5.33 -13.36
C ILE A 180 -14.26 5.38 -11.88
N THR A 181 -14.05 6.52 -11.21
CA THR A 181 -14.40 6.72 -9.80
C THR A 181 -15.86 6.45 -9.54
N LYS A 182 -16.77 7.12 -10.25
CA LYS A 182 -18.22 6.93 -10.10
C LYS A 182 -18.66 5.48 -10.37
N LYS A 183 -18.04 4.83 -11.38
CA LYS A 183 -18.34 3.43 -11.68
C LYS A 183 -17.90 2.50 -10.55
N MET A 184 -16.70 2.72 -9.97
CA MET A 184 -16.17 1.91 -8.87
C MET A 184 -17.04 2.05 -7.62
N GLU A 185 -17.36 3.27 -7.21
CA GLU A 185 -18.22 3.52 -6.05
C GLU A 185 -19.61 2.88 -6.21
N LYS A 186 -20.18 2.98 -7.42
CA LYS A 186 -21.48 2.37 -7.70
C LYS A 186 -21.44 0.84 -7.64
N VAL A 187 -20.40 0.19 -8.18
CA VAL A 187 -20.32 -1.28 -8.24
C VAL A 187 -19.90 -1.88 -6.91
N LEU A 188 -18.88 -1.29 -6.26
CA LEU A 188 -18.37 -1.82 -5.00
C LEU A 188 -19.16 -1.33 -3.78
N SER A 189 -19.97 -0.28 -3.92
CA SER A 189 -20.70 0.36 -2.82
C SER A 189 -19.78 0.73 -1.65
N VAL A 190 -18.56 1.18 -1.95
CA VAL A 190 -17.57 1.71 -1.00
C VAL A 190 -16.92 2.95 -1.59
N PRO A 191 -16.44 3.90 -0.75
CA PRO A 191 -15.79 5.11 -1.25
C PRO A 191 -14.45 4.83 -1.94
N VAL A 192 -14.11 5.63 -2.95
CA VAL A 192 -12.76 5.68 -3.52
C VAL A 192 -11.90 6.57 -2.63
N ILE A 193 -10.99 5.97 -1.87
CA ILE A 193 -10.09 6.69 -0.95
C ILE A 193 -8.82 7.20 -1.61
N GLY A 194 -8.51 6.74 -2.82
CA GLY A 194 -7.38 7.22 -3.59
C GLY A 194 -7.34 6.65 -5.01
N ILE A 195 -6.65 7.39 -5.87
CA ILE A 195 -6.42 7.02 -7.27
C ILE A 195 -4.94 7.14 -7.55
N ILE A 196 -4.31 6.04 -7.95
CA ILE A 196 -2.89 5.99 -8.30
C ILE A 196 -2.78 5.85 -9.82
N PRO A 197 -2.19 6.83 -10.51
CA PRO A 197 -1.99 6.76 -11.94
C PRO A 197 -0.98 5.68 -12.32
N GLU A 198 -1.07 5.15 -13.55
CA GLU A 198 0.01 4.31 -14.10
C GLU A 198 1.29 5.16 -14.22
N ASP A 199 2.37 4.63 -13.67
CA ASP A 199 3.66 5.34 -13.62
C ASP A 199 4.80 4.35 -13.87
N SER A 200 5.52 4.54 -14.98
CA SER A 200 6.64 3.68 -15.37
C SER A 200 7.78 3.67 -14.35
N ASN A 201 7.89 4.71 -13.52
CA ASN A 201 8.87 4.78 -12.45
C ASN A 201 8.62 3.75 -11.35
N THR A 202 7.38 3.26 -11.20
CA THR A 202 7.05 2.20 -10.25
C THR A 202 7.88 0.92 -10.51
N ARG A 203 7.97 0.48 -11.78
CA ARG A 203 8.80 -0.67 -12.15
C ARG A 203 10.29 -0.42 -11.92
N ARG A 204 10.78 0.76 -12.29
CA ARG A 204 12.18 1.14 -12.08
C ARG A 204 12.55 1.19 -10.59
N ALA A 205 11.65 1.66 -9.75
CA ALA A 205 11.82 1.69 -8.29
C ALA A 205 11.87 0.27 -7.71
N SER A 206 10.90 -0.60 -8.09
CA SER A 206 10.85 -2.00 -7.65
C SER A 206 12.09 -2.79 -8.07
N SER A 207 12.57 -2.63 -9.32
CA SER A 207 13.81 -3.25 -9.78
C SER A 207 15.05 -2.80 -9.00
N ALA A 208 15.01 -1.62 -8.41
CA ALA A 208 16.06 -1.10 -7.54
C ALA A 208 15.84 -1.42 -6.06
N LYS A 209 14.87 -2.28 -5.72
CA LYS A 209 14.48 -2.64 -4.35
C LYS A 209 14.26 -1.40 -3.45
N THR A 210 13.66 -0.35 -4.03
CA THR A 210 13.44 0.93 -3.35
C THR A 210 12.01 1.38 -3.62
N PRO A 211 11.22 1.78 -2.60
CA PRO A 211 9.88 2.33 -2.81
C PRO A 211 9.89 3.54 -3.74
N ILE A 212 8.86 3.66 -4.61
CA ILE A 212 8.77 4.78 -5.54
C ILE A 212 8.69 6.13 -4.81
N VAL A 213 8.03 6.16 -3.65
CA VAL A 213 7.91 7.37 -2.81
C VAL A 213 9.26 7.89 -2.27
N ILE A 214 10.29 7.03 -2.22
CA ILE A 214 11.67 7.39 -1.90
C ILE A 214 12.44 7.75 -3.16
N LYS A 215 12.40 6.88 -4.18
CA LYS A 215 13.25 6.99 -5.36
C LYS A 215 12.79 8.10 -6.32
N TYR A 216 11.48 8.30 -6.42
CA TYR A 216 10.85 9.30 -7.30
C TYR A 216 9.74 10.05 -6.53
N PRO A 217 10.09 10.86 -5.52
CA PRO A 217 9.12 11.43 -4.57
C PRO A 217 8.10 12.39 -5.17
N VAL A 218 8.41 12.97 -6.35
CA VAL A 218 7.54 13.90 -7.07
C VAL A 218 6.83 13.25 -8.28
N SER A 219 6.96 11.94 -8.45
CA SER A 219 6.26 11.24 -9.53
C SER A 219 4.74 11.19 -9.27
N PRO A 220 3.91 11.09 -10.31
CA PRO A 220 2.45 11.09 -10.13
C PRO A 220 1.94 10.03 -9.16
N ALA A 221 2.49 8.80 -9.22
CA ALA A 221 2.12 7.74 -8.28
C ALA A 221 2.54 8.05 -6.85
N SER A 222 3.74 8.63 -6.64
CA SER A 222 4.23 9.02 -5.31
C SER A 222 3.37 10.10 -4.68
N LEU A 223 2.98 11.12 -5.45
CA LEU A 223 2.10 12.19 -4.98
C LEU A 223 0.72 11.67 -4.60
N ALA A 224 0.15 10.76 -5.39
CA ALA A 224 -1.12 10.11 -5.08
C ALA A 224 -1.04 9.31 -3.77
N ILE A 225 0.01 8.50 -3.58
CA ILE A 225 0.22 7.72 -2.36
C ILE A 225 0.41 8.64 -1.14
N LYS A 226 1.13 9.76 -1.30
CA LYS A 226 1.29 10.78 -0.26
C LYS A 226 -0.06 11.35 0.19
N GLN A 227 -0.97 11.64 -0.74
CA GLN A 227 -2.32 12.10 -0.43
C GLN A 227 -3.14 11.05 0.32
N ILE A 228 -3.04 9.77 -0.09
CA ILE A 228 -3.72 8.66 0.59
C ILE A 228 -3.19 8.53 2.03
N ALA A 229 -1.87 8.52 2.22
CA ALA A 229 -1.24 8.43 3.54
C ALA A 229 -1.63 9.61 4.46
N SER A 230 -1.70 10.83 3.91
CA SER A 230 -2.18 12.02 4.62
C SER A 230 -3.61 11.84 5.13
N ARG A 231 -4.52 11.38 4.28
CA ARG A 231 -5.92 11.12 4.66
C ARG A 231 -6.03 10.07 5.77
N LEU A 232 -5.31 8.96 5.65
CA LEU A 232 -5.35 7.88 6.64
C LEU A 232 -4.74 8.28 7.98
N SER A 233 -3.64 9.04 7.95
CA SER A 233 -2.94 9.48 9.15
C SER A 233 -3.55 10.72 9.82
N GLY A 234 -4.35 11.50 9.09
CA GLY A 234 -4.83 12.82 9.53
C GLY A 234 -3.74 13.89 9.55
N VAL A 235 -2.55 13.61 9.02
CA VAL A 235 -1.45 14.60 8.92
C VAL A 235 -1.68 15.47 7.69
N ALA A 236 -1.87 16.78 7.91
CA ALA A 236 -1.99 17.72 6.80
C ALA A 236 -0.67 17.81 6.02
N LEU A 237 -0.76 17.70 4.69
CA LEU A 237 0.39 17.97 3.83
C LEU A 237 0.62 19.47 3.76
N PRO A 238 1.89 19.94 3.75
CA PRO A 238 2.17 21.32 3.41
C PRO A 238 1.54 21.63 2.06
N GLU A 239 0.87 22.78 1.94
CA GLU A 239 0.41 23.25 0.63
C GLU A 239 1.64 23.34 -0.29
N GLU A 240 1.71 22.46 -1.28
CA GLU A 240 2.68 22.64 -2.34
C GLU A 240 2.30 23.91 -3.08
N LYS A 241 3.06 25.01 -2.82
CA LYS A 241 2.96 26.19 -3.68
C LYS A 241 3.10 25.69 -5.10
N ALA A 242 2.05 25.87 -5.91
CA ALA A 242 2.07 25.52 -7.31
C ALA A 242 3.43 26.01 -7.88
N PRO A 243 4.17 25.20 -8.65
CA PRO A 243 5.44 25.64 -9.20
C PRO A 243 5.14 26.94 -9.91
N VAL A 244 5.73 28.04 -9.41
CA VAL A 244 5.64 29.33 -10.08
C VAL A 244 6.13 29.06 -11.49
N ALA A 245 5.21 29.11 -12.45
CA ALA A 245 5.55 28.90 -13.86
C ALA A 245 6.72 29.84 -14.14
N ARG A 246 7.92 29.26 -14.27
CA ARG A 246 9.09 30.08 -14.62
C ARG A 246 8.75 30.64 -15.98
N GLU A 247 8.53 31.97 -16.02
CA GLU A 247 8.33 32.66 -17.28
C GLU A 247 9.40 32.17 -18.26
N GLY A 248 8.96 31.59 -19.35
CA GLY A 248 9.86 31.02 -20.35
C GLY A 248 10.81 32.13 -20.85
N PHE A 249 12.00 31.74 -21.28
CA PHE A 249 12.97 32.69 -21.88
C PHE A 249 12.30 33.55 -22.97
N VAL A 250 11.37 32.97 -23.74
CA VAL A 250 10.61 33.65 -24.78
C VAL A 250 9.69 34.74 -24.19
N ASP A 251 9.02 34.50 -23.07
CA ASP A 251 8.14 35.48 -22.43
C ASP A 251 8.93 36.65 -21.83
N ARG A 252 10.13 36.37 -21.27
CA ARG A 252 11.04 37.42 -20.82
C ARG A 252 11.58 38.23 -21.95
N PHE A 253 11.92 37.58 -23.07
CA PHE A 253 12.46 38.23 -24.26
C PHE A 253 11.42 39.11 -24.96
N THR A 254 10.18 38.66 -25.07
CA THR A 254 9.07 39.48 -25.61
C THR A 254 8.74 40.65 -24.70
N LYS A 255 8.71 40.52 -23.38
CA LYS A 255 8.50 41.64 -22.45
C LYS A 255 9.59 42.72 -22.56
N VAL A 256 10.85 42.32 -22.82
CA VAL A 256 11.96 43.28 -22.99
C VAL A 256 11.88 43.98 -24.35
N LEU A 257 11.57 43.27 -25.45
CA LEU A 257 11.50 43.83 -26.78
C LEU A 257 10.29 44.75 -27.01
N PHE A 258 9.16 44.47 -26.37
CA PHE A 258 7.91 45.22 -26.55
C PHE A 258 7.59 46.18 -25.40
N ARG A 259 8.56 46.52 -24.54
CA ARG A 259 8.43 47.56 -23.52
C ARG A 259 8.41 48.91 -24.23
N LYS A 260 7.22 49.38 -24.67
CA LYS A 260 7.02 50.73 -25.19
C LYS A 260 7.47 51.72 -24.12
N LYS A 261 8.38 52.62 -24.52
CA LYS A 261 8.66 53.86 -23.77
C LYS A 261 7.35 54.63 -23.69
N ALA A 262 6.85 54.82 -22.48
CA ALA A 262 5.89 55.86 -22.15
C ALA A 262 6.66 57.06 -21.61
#